data_f0938babd528ffa5a87f2918dd10629b
#
_entry.id   f0938babd528ffa5a87f2918dd10629b
#
_cell.length_a   1.000
_cell.length_b   1.000
_cell.length_c   1.000
_cell.angle_alpha   90.00
_cell.angle_beta   90.00
_cell.angle_gamma   90.00
#
_symmetry.space_group_name_H-M   'P 1'
#
loop_
_entity.id
_entity.type
_entity.pdbx_description
1 polymer ?
#
loop_
_entity_poly.entity_id
_entity_poly.type
_entity_poly.pdbx_seq_one_letter_code
_entity_poly.pdbx_strand_id
1 'polypeptide(L)'
;VVFPYRGQEVTDFGRAGSSAPWTGAEFAGFQRSASRYSLSPQSLTTIPEGMQLVLASRNGSVLSLATGATPTLAGCLRNARAVAFSAQRSGRRIAIIPAGERWRSDNSLRPCFEDLIGAGAIINRLTGSLSPEAQVALVAFKAARSQLNDLLLRCGSGKELVEKGFAQDVLLAGELNVSDCVPKLIHGGYMAVSNAGHSE
;
A
#
# COMPACT_ATOMS: atom_id res chain seq x y z
N VAL A 1 -1.91 5.07 9.58
CA VAL A 1 -1.77 3.75 10.22
C VAL A 1 -2.77 2.80 9.59
N VAL A 2 -2.30 1.70 9.02
CA VAL A 2 -3.16 0.65 8.45
C VAL A 2 -3.29 -0.45 9.48
N PHE A 3 -4.51 -0.75 9.91
CA PHE A 3 -4.78 -1.85 10.83
C PHE A 3 -5.35 -3.06 10.08
N PRO A 4 -4.94 -4.27 10.44
CA PRO A 4 -5.24 -5.49 9.72
C PRO A 4 -6.59 -6.14 10.10
N TYR A 5 -7.55 -5.40 10.60
CA TYR A 5 -8.82 -5.95 11.08
C TYR A 5 -9.95 -5.81 10.05
N ARG A 6 -10.91 -6.73 10.06
CA ARG A 6 -12.06 -6.76 9.16
C ARG A 6 -13.34 -6.33 9.88
N GLY A 7 -14.15 -5.48 9.23
CA GLY A 7 -15.54 -5.22 9.63
C GLY A 7 -15.71 -4.84 11.11
N GLN A 8 -16.42 -5.67 11.88
CA GLN A 8 -16.73 -5.44 13.29
C GLN A 8 -15.47 -5.36 14.17
N GLU A 9 -14.45 -6.17 13.87
CA GLU A 9 -13.17 -6.15 14.61
C GLU A 9 -12.47 -4.78 14.54
N VAL A 10 -12.60 -4.07 13.42
CA VAL A 10 -12.05 -2.71 13.28
C VAL A 10 -12.78 -1.72 14.19
N THR A 11 -14.11 -1.89 14.32
CA THR A 11 -14.92 -1.05 15.21
C THR A 11 -14.59 -1.34 16.67
N ASP A 12 -14.41 -2.60 17.01
CA ASP A 12 -14.05 -3.05 18.36
C ASP A 12 -12.63 -2.61 18.72
N PHE A 13 -11.69 -2.67 17.78
CA PHE A 13 -10.34 -2.11 17.95
C PHE A 13 -10.36 -0.60 18.15
N GLY A 14 -11.16 0.14 17.36
CA GLY A 14 -11.35 1.58 17.54
C GLY A 14 -11.98 1.95 18.89
N ARG A 15 -12.84 1.10 19.43
CA ARG A 15 -13.42 1.24 20.77
C ARG A 15 -12.51 0.76 21.91
N ALA A 16 -11.74 -0.30 21.68
CA ALA A 16 -10.73 -0.81 22.60
C ALA A 16 -9.46 0.03 22.61
N GLY A 17 -9.32 0.98 21.70
CA GLY A 17 -8.15 1.86 21.52
C GLY A 17 -7.85 2.83 22.66
N SER A 18 -8.36 2.55 23.87
CA SER A 18 -7.87 3.12 25.10
C SER A 18 -6.53 2.51 25.55
N SER A 19 -6.04 1.47 24.90
CA SER A 19 -4.71 0.90 25.19
C SER A 19 -3.68 1.42 24.17
N ALA A 20 -2.76 2.26 24.67
CA ALA A 20 -1.62 2.80 23.93
C ALA A 20 -1.03 1.83 22.87
N PRO A 21 -0.53 2.30 21.70
CA PRO A 21 -0.10 3.67 21.39
C PRO A 21 -1.05 4.47 20.45
N TRP A 22 -2.29 4.02 20.22
CA TRP A 22 -3.16 4.51 19.15
C TRP A 22 -4.39 5.28 19.65
N THR A 23 -4.32 5.84 20.85
CA THR A 23 -5.40 6.69 21.39
C THR A 23 -5.60 7.94 20.54
N GLY A 24 -6.83 8.18 20.10
CA GLY A 24 -7.18 9.36 19.31
C GLY A 24 -7.10 9.17 17.79
N ALA A 25 -6.92 7.93 17.28
CA ALA A 25 -6.94 7.67 15.85
C ALA A 25 -8.33 7.91 15.24
N GLU A 26 -8.40 8.61 14.11
CA GLU A 26 -9.62 8.74 13.33
C GLU A 26 -9.85 7.53 12.43
N PHE A 27 -11.11 7.18 12.23
CA PHE A 27 -11.53 6.06 11.41
C PHE A 27 -11.85 6.51 9.98
N ALA A 28 -11.21 5.91 8.98
CA ALA A 28 -11.56 6.11 7.58
C ALA A 28 -12.67 5.12 7.19
N GLY A 29 -13.87 5.64 6.96
CA GLY A 29 -15.03 4.84 6.58
C GLY A 29 -14.94 4.28 5.16
N PHE A 30 -15.67 3.18 4.91
CA PHE A 30 -15.85 2.63 3.56
C PHE A 30 -16.72 3.53 2.66
N GLN A 31 -17.53 4.41 3.23
CA GLN A 31 -18.38 5.35 2.52
C GLN A 31 -18.00 6.79 2.89
N ARG A 32 -17.88 7.65 1.88
CA ARG A 32 -17.56 9.08 2.06
C ARG A 32 -18.58 9.85 2.93
N SER A 33 -19.80 9.35 3.06
CA SER A 33 -20.87 10.00 3.83
C SER A 33 -20.78 9.84 5.34
N ALA A 34 -19.96 8.90 5.84
CA ALA A 34 -19.92 8.53 7.24
C ALA A 34 -18.68 9.04 8.00
N SER A 35 -17.63 9.46 7.30
CA SER A 35 -16.40 9.97 7.92
C SER A 35 -15.71 11.00 7.00
N ARG A 36 -14.88 11.86 7.61
CA ARG A 36 -14.10 12.88 6.89
C ARG A 36 -13.12 12.26 5.90
N TYR A 37 -12.58 11.07 6.21
CA TYR A 37 -11.64 10.33 5.41
C TYR A 37 -12.21 8.98 4.96
N SER A 38 -11.73 8.47 3.84
CA SER A 38 -12.14 7.19 3.27
C SER A 38 -10.92 6.42 2.77
N LEU A 39 -11.14 5.22 2.20
CA LEU A 39 -10.07 4.46 1.52
C LEU A 39 -9.63 5.09 0.19
N SER A 40 -10.32 6.14 -0.29
CA SER A 40 -9.92 6.89 -1.48
C SER A 40 -8.66 7.71 -1.19
N PRO A 41 -7.53 7.50 -1.89
CA PRO A 41 -6.32 8.29 -1.73
C PRO A 41 -6.55 9.79 -1.87
N GLN A 42 -7.48 10.21 -2.73
CA GLN A 42 -7.85 11.61 -2.90
C GLN A 42 -8.36 12.24 -1.60
N SER A 43 -9.09 11.49 -0.77
CA SER A 43 -9.60 12.00 0.52
C SER A 43 -8.49 12.23 1.55
N LEU A 44 -7.33 11.63 1.34
CA LEU A 44 -6.18 11.68 2.25
C LEU A 44 -5.15 12.75 1.88
N THR A 45 -5.31 13.44 0.74
CA THR A 45 -4.37 14.48 0.29
C THR A 45 -4.30 15.69 1.22
N THR A 46 -5.33 15.91 2.02
CA THR A 46 -5.45 17.04 2.97
C THR A 46 -5.39 16.59 4.43
N ILE A 47 -4.92 15.37 4.69
CA ILE A 47 -4.78 14.87 6.05
C ILE A 47 -3.73 15.69 6.81
N PRO A 48 -4.01 16.18 8.04
CA PRO A 48 -3.02 16.89 8.84
C PRO A 48 -1.82 16.02 9.19
N GLU A 49 -0.65 16.65 9.28
CA GLU A 49 0.55 15.98 9.75
C GLU A 49 0.37 15.44 11.19
N GLY A 50 0.91 14.26 11.44
CA GLY A 50 0.80 13.60 12.74
C GLY A 50 -0.54 12.91 13.01
N MET A 51 -1.53 13.05 12.13
CA MET A 51 -2.82 12.37 12.32
C MET A 51 -2.66 10.85 12.24
N GLN A 52 -3.28 10.18 13.19
CA GLN A 52 -3.41 8.73 13.19
C GLN A 52 -4.72 8.33 12.54
N LEU A 53 -4.66 7.43 11.56
CA LEU A 53 -5.81 7.01 10.78
C LEU A 53 -5.94 5.49 10.75
N VAL A 54 -7.12 4.99 11.05
CA VAL A 54 -7.46 3.56 10.91
C VAL A 54 -8.03 3.32 9.52
N LEU A 55 -7.30 2.59 8.68
CA LEU A 55 -7.72 2.20 7.34
C LEU A 55 -8.04 0.70 7.32
N ALA A 56 -9.29 0.34 7.10
CA ALA A 56 -9.71 -1.06 6.99
C ALA A 56 -9.39 -1.63 5.60
N SER A 57 -8.13 -1.94 5.33
CA SER A 57 -7.71 -2.62 4.10
C SER A 57 -7.96 -4.13 4.20
N ARG A 58 -8.71 -4.70 3.24
CA ARG A 58 -9.07 -6.14 3.28
C ARG A 58 -7.89 -7.05 3.00
N ASN A 59 -7.03 -6.70 2.06
CA ASN A 59 -5.95 -7.58 1.59
C ASN A 59 -4.61 -7.23 2.26
N GLY A 60 -4.18 -5.98 2.19
CA GLY A 60 -2.93 -5.53 2.79
C GLY A 60 -2.85 -5.77 4.30
N SER A 61 -3.97 -5.66 5.02
CA SER A 61 -4.01 -5.90 6.46
C SER A 61 -3.70 -7.34 6.82
N VAL A 62 -4.34 -8.31 6.14
CA VAL A 62 -4.12 -9.74 6.39
C VAL A 62 -2.67 -10.12 6.10
N LEU A 63 -2.12 -9.62 5.00
CA LEU A 63 -0.72 -9.84 4.65
C LEU A 63 0.23 -9.24 5.69
N SER A 64 -0.07 -8.03 6.16
CA SER A 64 0.74 -7.36 7.18
C SER A 64 0.79 -8.13 8.49
N LEU A 65 -0.34 -8.69 8.94
CA LEU A 65 -0.37 -9.54 10.15
C LEU A 65 0.41 -10.84 9.97
N ALA A 66 0.38 -11.42 8.78
CA ALA A 66 1.05 -12.69 8.50
C ALA A 66 2.59 -12.58 8.53
N THR A 67 3.17 -11.38 8.51
CA THR A 67 4.63 -11.20 8.50
C THR A 67 5.29 -11.45 9.87
N GLY A 68 4.52 -11.46 10.95
CA GLY A 68 5.03 -11.67 12.30
C GLY A 68 6.13 -10.67 12.68
N ALA A 69 7.28 -11.17 13.09
CA ALA A 69 8.43 -10.37 13.47
C ALA A 69 9.30 -9.90 12.29
N THR A 70 8.96 -10.27 11.05
CA THR A 70 9.72 -9.86 9.86
C THR A 70 9.58 -8.36 9.63
N PRO A 71 10.68 -7.60 9.43
CA PRO A 71 10.60 -6.19 9.07
C PRO A 71 9.76 -6.01 7.80
N THR A 72 8.66 -5.27 7.92
CA THR A 72 7.66 -5.12 6.86
C THR A 72 7.48 -3.66 6.49
N LEU A 73 7.51 -3.37 5.20
CA LEU A 73 7.31 -2.04 4.61
C LEU A 73 6.08 -2.06 3.71
N ALA A 74 5.33 -0.96 3.69
CA ALA A 74 4.27 -0.78 2.71
C ALA A 74 4.81 0.02 1.50
N GLY A 75 4.74 -0.61 0.32
CA GLY A 75 5.20 -0.03 -0.94
C GLY A 75 4.07 0.13 -1.95
N CYS A 76 4.20 1.16 -2.79
CA CYS A 76 3.36 1.38 -3.96
C CYS A 76 4.18 2.11 -5.04
N LEU A 77 3.56 2.42 -6.19
CA LEU A 77 4.23 3.18 -7.26
C LEU A 77 4.79 4.52 -6.76
N ARG A 78 4.05 5.22 -5.91
CA ARG A 78 4.40 6.55 -5.42
C ARG A 78 5.68 6.61 -4.59
N ASN A 79 5.99 5.55 -3.83
CA ASN A 79 7.18 5.49 -2.96
C ASN A 79 8.14 4.34 -3.31
N ALA A 80 8.03 3.76 -4.50
CA ALA A 80 8.76 2.55 -4.88
C ALA A 80 10.28 2.68 -4.69
N ARG A 81 10.86 3.85 -5.05
CA ARG A 81 12.28 4.14 -4.85
C ARG A 81 12.67 4.13 -3.37
N ALA A 82 11.93 4.87 -2.56
CA ALA A 82 12.25 5.03 -1.14
C ALA A 82 12.14 3.69 -0.39
N VAL A 83 11.09 2.93 -0.68
CA VAL A 83 10.87 1.59 -0.09
C VAL A 83 11.97 0.62 -0.51
N ALA A 84 12.37 0.60 -1.79
CA ALA A 84 13.46 -0.25 -2.26
C ALA A 84 14.77 0.02 -1.50
N PHE A 85 15.18 1.28 -1.36
CA PHE A 85 16.38 1.64 -0.60
C PHE A 85 16.28 1.25 0.87
N SER A 86 15.13 1.45 1.51
CA SER A 86 14.94 1.05 2.89
C SER A 86 14.98 -0.47 3.06
N ALA A 87 14.36 -1.22 2.14
CA ALA A 87 14.39 -2.68 2.15
C ALA A 87 15.80 -3.24 2.04
N GLN A 88 16.64 -2.71 1.15
CA GLN A 88 18.05 -3.14 1.00
C GLN A 88 18.88 -2.92 2.26
N ARG A 89 18.57 -1.88 3.04
CA ARG A 89 19.23 -1.61 4.33
C ARG A 89 18.72 -2.49 5.45
N SER A 90 17.51 -3.04 5.31
CA SER A 90 16.87 -3.88 6.34
C SER A 90 17.28 -5.35 6.25
N GLY A 91 17.79 -5.83 5.10
CA GLY A 91 18.19 -7.23 4.97
C GLY A 91 18.72 -7.60 3.59
N ARG A 92 19.41 -8.74 3.52
CA ARG A 92 20.01 -9.29 2.28
C ARG A 92 19.00 -10.06 1.42
N ARG A 93 17.93 -10.59 2.02
CA ARG A 93 16.85 -11.30 1.31
C ARG A 93 15.58 -10.48 1.45
N ILE A 94 15.00 -10.10 0.32
CA ILE A 94 13.83 -9.25 0.24
C ILE A 94 12.74 -10.04 -0.49
N ALA A 95 11.59 -10.20 0.16
CA ALA A 95 10.37 -10.68 -0.48
C ALA A 95 9.45 -9.48 -0.79
N ILE A 96 8.90 -9.45 -1.99
CA ILE A 96 7.91 -8.46 -2.40
C ILE A 96 6.61 -9.20 -2.68
N ILE A 97 5.57 -8.82 -1.97
CA ILE A 97 4.27 -9.50 -1.98
C ILE A 97 3.24 -8.59 -2.65
N PRO A 98 2.87 -8.80 -3.91
CA PRO A 98 1.72 -8.16 -4.52
C PRO A 98 0.45 -8.58 -3.78
N ALA A 99 -0.34 -7.63 -3.29
CA ALA A 99 -1.46 -7.93 -2.41
C ALA A 99 -2.60 -8.65 -3.15
N GLY A 100 -2.87 -8.26 -4.38
CA GLY A 100 -4.00 -8.76 -5.15
C GLY A 100 -5.35 -8.32 -4.58
N GLU A 101 -6.41 -8.78 -5.18
CA GLU A 101 -7.78 -8.62 -4.75
C GLU A 101 -8.46 -10.00 -4.56
N ARG A 102 -9.74 -9.99 -4.20
CA ARG A 102 -10.54 -11.19 -4.04
C ARG A 102 -11.71 -11.19 -5.01
N TRP A 103 -11.94 -12.32 -5.69
CA TRP A 103 -13.16 -12.51 -6.45
C TRP A 103 -14.37 -12.51 -5.50
N ARG A 104 -15.44 -11.80 -5.89
CA ARG A 104 -16.65 -11.73 -5.06
C ARG A 104 -17.43 -13.04 -5.02
N SER A 105 -17.28 -13.87 -6.05
CA SER A 105 -18.00 -15.12 -6.22
C SER A 105 -17.59 -16.20 -5.22
N ASP A 106 -16.30 -16.34 -4.96
CA ASP A 106 -15.73 -17.46 -4.20
C ASP A 106 -14.64 -17.04 -3.21
N ASN A 107 -14.36 -15.73 -3.12
CA ASN A 107 -13.31 -15.17 -2.27
C ASN A 107 -11.89 -15.68 -2.60
N SER A 108 -11.68 -16.29 -3.76
CA SER A 108 -10.36 -16.68 -4.23
C SER A 108 -9.50 -15.47 -4.60
N LEU A 109 -8.16 -15.66 -4.67
CA LEU A 109 -7.24 -14.60 -5.03
C LEU A 109 -7.45 -14.17 -6.49
N ARG A 110 -7.61 -12.88 -6.71
CA ARG A 110 -7.56 -12.22 -8.01
C ARG A 110 -6.22 -11.50 -8.15
N PRO A 111 -5.27 -12.00 -8.96
CA PRO A 111 -4.06 -11.25 -9.27
C PRO A 111 -4.41 -9.90 -9.90
N CYS A 112 -3.75 -8.84 -9.46
CA CYS A 112 -4.02 -7.48 -9.89
C CYS A 112 -2.84 -6.90 -10.66
N PHE A 113 -3.14 -6.23 -11.77
CA PHE A 113 -2.15 -5.60 -12.62
C PHE A 113 -1.36 -4.53 -11.86
N GLU A 114 -2.05 -3.66 -11.13
CA GLU A 114 -1.47 -2.57 -10.36
C GLU A 114 -0.48 -3.07 -9.30
N ASP A 115 -0.78 -4.18 -8.64
CA ASP A 115 0.09 -4.77 -7.62
C ASP A 115 1.35 -5.39 -8.24
N LEU A 116 1.20 -6.08 -9.38
CA LEU A 116 2.34 -6.63 -10.13
C LEU A 116 3.27 -5.51 -10.61
N ILE A 117 2.71 -4.45 -11.16
CA ILE A 117 3.48 -3.30 -11.65
C ILE A 117 4.13 -2.53 -10.49
N GLY A 118 3.43 -2.38 -9.37
CA GLY A 118 3.98 -1.80 -8.14
C GLY A 118 5.16 -2.61 -7.60
N ALA A 119 5.03 -3.93 -7.57
CA ALA A 119 6.13 -4.84 -7.21
C ALA A 119 7.32 -4.68 -8.17
N GLY A 120 7.07 -4.67 -9.47
CA GLY A 120 8.11 -4.45 -10.50
C GLY A 120 8.80 -3.10 -10.37
N ALA A 121 8.08 -2.04 -10.01
CA ALA A 121 8.64 -0.71 -9.77
C ALA A 121 9.64 -0.70 -8.59
N ILE A 122 9.31 -1.40 -7.52
CA ILE A 122 10.22 -1.57 -6.37
C ILE A 122 11.44 -2.40 -6.77
N ILE A 123 11.21 -3.56 -7.42
CA ILE A 123 12.28 -4.46 -7.89
C ILE A 123 13.24 -3.74 -8.83
N ASN A 124 12.76 -2.85 -9.68
CA ASN A 124 13.59 -2.06 -10.60
C ASN A 124 14.62 -1.16 -9.88
N ARG A 125 14.50 -0.97 -8.57
CA ARG A 125 15.40 -0.18 -7.73
C ARG A 125 16.27 -1.01 -6.80
N LEU A 126 16.04 -2.32 -6.77
CA LEU A 126 16.84 -3.26 -5.99
C LEU A 126 18.10 -3.68 -6.78
N THR A 127 19.15 -4.00 -6.05
CA THR A 127 20.37 -4.60 -6.58
C THR A 127 20.46 -6.06 -6.11
N GLY A 128 21.18 -6.89 -6.86
CA GLY A 128 21.38 -8.30 -6.55
C GLY A 128 20.65 -9.24 -7.50
N SER A 129 20.62 -10.53 -7.16
CA SER A 129 19.99 -11.58 -7.97
C SER A 129 18.47 -11.58 -7.78
N LEU A 130 17.75 -11.80 -8.84
CA LEU A 130 16.28 -11.87 -8.87
C LEU A 130 15.83 -13.30 -9.12
N SER A 131 14.76 -13.72 -8.43
CA SER A 131 14.05 -14.95 -8.80
C SER A 131 13.36 -14.79 -10.17
N PRO A 132 12.99 -15.89 -10.85
CA PRO A 132 12.23 -15.80 -12.11
C PRO A 132 10.94 -14.98 -11.99
N GLU A 133 10.19 -15.10 -10.89
CA GLU A 133 8.96 -14.34 -10.65
C GLU A 133 9.26 -12.83 -10.48
N ALA A 134 10.34 -12.50 -9.78
CA ALA A 134 10.78 -11.10 -9.65
C ALA A 134 11.21 -10.51 -11.00
N GLN A 135 11.85 -11.32 -11.86
CA GLN A 135 12.21 -10.91 -13.23
C GLN A 135 10.97 -10.62 -14.06
N VAL A 136 9.93 -11.48 -13.97
CA VAL A 136 8.65 -11.25 -14.68
C VAL A 136 8.01 -9.92 -14.24
N ALA A 137 7.93 -9.66 -12.93
CA ALA A 137 7.39 -8.41 -12.41
C ALA A 137 8.19 -7.19 -12.89
N LEU A 138 9.52 -7.29 -12.91
CA LEU A 138 10.41 -6.24 -13.43
C LEU A 138 10.17 -5.97 -14.92
N VAL A 139 10.07 -7.00 -15.74
CA VAL A 139 9.81 -6.88 -17.17
C VAL A 139 8.44 -6.26 -17.43
N ALA A 140 7.41 -6.71 -16.70
CA ALA A 140 6.07 -6.15 -16.78
C ALA A 140 6.06 -4.65 -16.46
N PHE A 141 6.72 -4.22 -15.38
CA PHE A 141 6.85 -2.80 -15.04
C PHE A 141 7.58 -2.00 -16.14
N LYS A 142 8.72 -2.50 -16.64
CA LYS A 142 9.47 -1.80 -17.70
C LYS A 142 8.64 -1.61 -18.96
N ALA A 143 7.86 -2.61 -19.35
CA ALA A 143 6.96 -2.53 -20.50
C ALA A 143 5.80 -1.56 -20.29
N ALA A 144 5.24 -1.51 -19.06
CA ALA A 144 4.10 -0.67 -18.74
C ALA A 144 4.46 0.81 -18.48
N ARG A 145 5.71 1.11 -18.12
CA ARG A 145 6.13 2.40 -17.55
C ARG A 145 5.77 3.62 -18.41
N SER A 146 5.92 3.54 -19.73
CA SER A 146 5.64 4.65 -20.65
C SER A 146 4.15 4.95 -20.83
N GLN A 147 3.28 3.99 -20.49
CA GLN A 147 1.82 4.08 -20.63
C GLN A 147 1.11 3.77 -19.30
N LEU A 148 1.79 4.05 -18.19
CA LEU A 148 1.38 3.59 -16.86
C LEU A 148 -0.05 4.02 -16.50
N ASN A 149 -0.36 5.30 -16.63
CA ASN A 149 -1.68 5.84 -16.30
C ASN A 149 -2.80 5.25 -17.19
N ASP A 150 -2.56 5.13 -18.49
CA ASP A 150 -3.53 4.53 -19.41
C ASP A 150 -3.80 3.06 -19.06
N LEU A 151 -2.74 2.29 -18.79
CA LEU A 151 -2.88 0.89 -18.42
C LEU A 151 -3.57 0.71 -17.05
N LEU A 152 -3.29 1.58 -16.07
CA LEU A 152 -3.96 1.56 -14.79
C LEU A 152 -5.45 1.89 -14.90
N LEU A 153 -5.84 2.88 -15.71
CA LEU A 153 -7.25 3.19 -15.94
C LEU A 153 -8.01 2.05 -16.64
N ARG A 154 -7.33 1.27 -17.47
CA ARG A 154 -7.91 0.17 -18.26
C ARG A 154 -7.80 -1.21 -17.60
N CYS A 155 -7.02 -1.39 -16.55
CA CYS A 155 -6.97 -2.66 -15.81
C CYS A 155 -8.29 -2.93 -15.06
N GLY A 156 -8.46 -4.13 -14.54
CA GLY A 156 -9.70 -4.54 -13.88
C GLY A 156 -10.10 -3.63 -12.74
N SER A 157 -9.19 -3.42 -11.78
CA SER A 157 -9.43 -2.55 -10.61
C SER A 157 -9.61 -1.08 -11.01
N GLY A 158 -8.85 -0.61 -12.02
CA GLY A 158 -8.98 0.75 -12.54
C GLY A 158 -10.36 1.01 -13.12
N LYS A 159 -10.88 0.10 -13.97
CA LYS A 159 -12.25 0.19 -14.52
C LYS A 159 -13.30 0.23 -13.41
N GLU A 160 -13.19 -0.64 -12.40
CA GLU A 160 -14.10 -0.66 -11.25
C GLU A 160 -14.12 0.69 -10.50
N LEU A 161 -12.97 1.35 -10.36
CA LEU A 161 -12.86 2.66 -9.71
C LEU A 161 -13.43 3.78 -10.60
N VAL A 162 -13.12 3.78 -11.91
CA VAL A 162 -13.65 4.75 -12.89
C VAL A 162 -15.18 4.69 -12.93
N GLU A 163 -15.76 3.50 -13.02
CA GLU A 163 -17.22 3.29 -13.01
C GLU A 163 -17.90 3.83 -11.74
N LYS A 164 -17.19 3.81 -10.61
CA LYS A 164 -17.63 4.38 -9.33
C LYS A 164 -17.35 5.87 -9.17
N GLY A 165 -16.77 6.53 -10.18
CA GLY A 165 -16.44 7.96 -10.13
C GLY A 165 -15.11 8.28 -9.44
N PHE A 166 -14.21 7.30 -9.26
CA PHE A 166 -12.91 7.46 -8.58
C PHE A 166 -11.72 7.46 -9.55
N ALA A 167 -11.88 7.99 -10.77
CA ALA A 167 -10.80 8.07 -11.75
C ALA A 167 -9.56 8.81 -11.22
N GLN A 168 -9.76 9.86 -10.40
CA GLN A 168 -8.66 10.62 -9.79
C GLN A 168 -7.82 9.79 -8.81
N ASP A 169 -8.43 8.83 -8.11
CA ASP A 169 -7.69 7.92 -7.24
C ASP A 169 -6.73 7.02 -8.05
N VAL A 170 -7.14 6.60 -9.25
CA VAL A 170 -6.29 5.81 -10.16
C VAL A 170 -5.12 6.64 -10.66
N LEU A 171 -5.36 7.89 -11.09
CA LEU A 171 -4.31 8.80 -11.56
C LEU A 171 -3.32 9.12 -10.44
N LEU A 172 -3.81 9.42 -9.24
CA LEU A 172 -2.97 9.68 -8.07
C LEU A 172 -2.12 8.45 -7.71
N ALA A 173 -2.69 7.25 -7.75
CA ALA A 173 -1.96 6.00 -7.48
C ALA A 173 -0.89 5.70 -8.54
N GLY A 174 -1.09 6.16 -9.79
CA GLY A 174 -0.17 5.98 -10.91
C GLY A 174 1.06 6.89 -10.89
N GLU A 175 1.13 7.90 -10.03
CA GLU A 175 2.29 8.78 -9.93
C GLU A 175 3.51 8.02 -9.40
N LEU A 176 4.58 8.00 -10.19
CA LEU A 176 5.77 7.19 -9.89
C LEU A 176 6.83 7.98 -9.11
N ASN A 177 7.22 7.46 -7.92
CA ASN A 177 8.32 7.98 -7.10
C ASN A 177 8.17 9.47 -6.69
N VAL A 178 6.98 9.88 -6.37
CA VAL A 178 6.65 11.25 -5.90
C VAL A 178 6.66 11.38 -4.38
N SER A 179 6.90 10.28 -3.65
CA SER A 179 6.96 10.27 -2.19
C SER A 179 8.21 9.56 -1.70
N ASP A 180 8.87 10.15 -0.71
CA ASP A 180 9.98 9.54 0.00
C ASP A 180 9.55 8.89 1.33
N CYS A 181 8.25 8.84 1.61
CA CYS A 181 7.69 8.19 2.78
C CYS A 181 7.90 6.67 2.71
N VAL A 182 8.45 6.11 3.78
CA VAL A 182 8.63 4.66 3.97
C VAL A 182 7.78 4.22 5.16
N PRO A 183 6.56 3.73 4.93
CA PRO A 183 5.74 3.19 6.01
C PRO A 183 6.29 1.83 6.46
N LYS A 184 6.71 1.74 7.72
CA LYS A 184 7.18 0.50 8.35
C LYS A 184 6.16 0.02 9.37
N LEU A 185 5.93 -1.28 9.39
CA LEU A 185 5.05 -1.92 10.38
C LEU A 185 5.73 -1.93 11.75
N ILE A 186 5.16 -1.21 12.72
CA ILE A 186 5.66 -1.06 14.07
C ILE A 186 4.45 -1.15 15.01
N HIS A 187 4.49 -2.05 15.98
CA HIS A 187 3.42 -2.24 16.96
C HIS A 187 2.02 -2.39 16.33
N GLY A 188 1.93 -3.13 15.22
CA GLY A 188 0.65 -3.40 14.55
C GLY A 188 0.13 -2.28 13.66
N GLY A 189 0.88 -1.19 13.45
CA GLY A 189 0.51 -0.11 12.55
C GLY A 189 1.67 0.36 11.68
N TYR A 190 1.36 0.98 10.55
CA TYR A 190 2.38 1.58 9.68
C TYR A 190 2.70 3.01 10.12
N MET A 191 3.96 3.24 10.38
CA MET A 191 4.51 4.57 10.70
C MET A 191 5.54 4.97 9.66
N ALA A 192 5.56 6.24 9.28
CA ALA A 192 6.63 6.77 8.46
C ALA A 192 7.96 6.69 9.23
N VAL A 193 8.97 6.07 8.63
CA VAL A 193 10.33 6.11 9.15
C VAL A 193 11.14 7.06 8.29
N SER A 194 11.89 7.96 8.94
CA SER A 194 12.81 8.83 8.23
C SER A 194 13.94 8.00 7.62
N ASN A 195 14.25 8.21 6.35
CA ASN A 195 15.50 7.75 5.74
C ASN A 195 16.68 8.60 6.25
N ALA A 196 16.81 8.82 7.57
CA ALA A 196 17.92 9.55 8.14
C ALA A 196 19.23 8.90 7.71
N GLY A 197 19.95 9.53 6.79
CA GLY A 197 21.24 9.07 6.27
C GLY A 197 21.51 9.46 4.84
N HIS A 198 21.22 10.71 4.44
CA HIS A 198 21.86 11.32 3.28
C HIS A 198 22.22 12.77 3.65
N SER A 199 23.25 12.91 4.48
CA SER A 199 24.21 13.99 4.37
C SER A 199 25.55 13.33 4.05
N GLU A 200 25.93 13.45 2.81
CA GLU A 200 27.20 13.43 2.10
C GLU A 200 27.16 12.64 0.82
#